data_b5e4a53b6d9af213c84d73f383556cf2
#
_entry.id   b5e4a53b6d9af213c84d73f383556cf2
#
_cell.length_a   1.000
_cell.length_b   1.000
_cell.length_c   1.000
_cell.angle_alpha   90.00
_cell.angle_beta   90.00
_cell.angle_gamma   90.00
#
_symmetry.space_group_name_H-M   'P 1'
#
loop_
_entity.id
_entity.type
_entity.pdbx_description
1 polymer ?
#
loop_
_entity_poly.entity_id
_entity_poly.type
_entity_poly.pdbx_seq_one_letter_code
_entity_poly.pdbx_strand_id
1 'polypeptide(L)'
;KQVYLDKPISVTLDDALAIQSAEANAGRPVLMGFTRRYEAPWIAAVDMAHSGQIGNPQMVLLRSVIPYTRYLQLWHREQALSGGALNDKGSHHFDVLNWIAGSPAVRVSAQGGRSGIFMPDPTAPARCCDCSRDCSYRRHETLIDRFEGVARVPNDSWIAADTVTDRNDTCVYSPGADIDDHAVVTVTHENGLIACLFFAIFGPFA
;
A
#
# COMPACT_ATOMS: atom_id res chain seq x y z
N LYS A 1 -21.76 -6.57 -17.70
CA LYS A 1 -20.31 -6.70 -17.94
C LYS A 1 -19.65 -7.18 -16.65
N GLN A 2 -18.57 -7.94 -16.74
CA GLN A 2 -17.71 -8.24 -15.60
C GLN A 2 -16.77 -7.06 -15.35
N VAL A 3 -16.38 -6.86 -14.08
CA VAL A 3 -15.50 -5.77 -13.68
C VAL A 3 -14.21 -6.38 -13.09
N TYR A 4 -13.09 -5.89 -13.57
CA TYR A 4 -11.80 -6.04 -12.92
C TYR A 4 -11.47 -4.73 -12.23
N LEU A 5 -11.21 -4.78 -10.93
CA LEU A 5 -10.89 -3.63 -10.10
C LEU A 5 -9.47 -3.78 -9.54
N ASP A 6 -8.62 -2.80 -9.80
CA ASP A 6 -7.29 -2.79 -9.18
C ASP A 6 -7.40 -2.44 -7.69
N LYS A 7 -6.36 -2.80 -6.94
CA LYS A 7 -6.26 -2.48 -5.51
C LYS A 7 -5.85 -1.01 -5.28
N PRO A 8 -6.17 -0.41 -4.14
CA PRO A 8 -7.15 -0.87 -3.14
C PRO A 8 -8.59 -0.77 -3.67
N ILE A 9 -9.51 -1.44 -3.01
CA ILE A 9 -10.93 -1.41 -3.45
C ILE A 9 -11.50 0.01 -3.48
N SER A 10 -11.11 0.83 -2.53
CA SER A 10 -11.51 2.24 -2.40
C SER A 10 -10.62 2.97 -1.39
N VAL A 11 -10.81 4.27 -1.26
CA VAL A 11 -10.16 5.09 -0.23
C VAL A 11 -10.96 5.09 1.08
N THR A 12 -12.29 5.02 0.99
CA THR A 12 -13.18 5.06 2.15
C THR A 12 -13.92 3.75 2.36
N LEU A 13 -14.35 3.50 3.60
CA LEU A 13 -15.19 2.35 3.91
C LEU A 13 -16.55 2.44 3.23
N ASP A 14 -17.14 3.63 3.17
CA ASP A 14 -18.45 3.84 2.56
C ASP A 14 -18.44 3.49 1.07
N ASP A 15 -17.40 3.89 0.36
CA ASP A 15 -17.22 3.53 -1.05
C ASP A 15 -17.01 2.01 -1.23
N ALA A 16 -16.23 1.37 -0.34
CA ALA A 16 -16.06 -0.08 -0.35
C ALA A 16 -17.39 -0.82 -0.17
N LEU A 17 -18.21 -0.37 0.78
CA LEU A 17 -19.55 -0.93 1.02
C LEU A 17 -20.51 -0.67 -0.14
N ALA A 18 -20.41 0.47 -0.80
CA ALA A 18 -21.18 0.77 -2.00
C ALA A 18 -20.80 -0.16 -3.16
N ILE A 19 -19.51 -0.42 -3.37
CA ILE A 19 -19.02 -1.38 -4.37
C ILE A 19 -19.53 -2.80 -4.06
N GLN A 20 -19.40 -3.25 -2.81
CA GLN A 20 -19.91 -4.55 -2.36
C GLN A 20 -21.42 -4.69 -2.60
N SER A 21 -22.18 -3.66 -2.27
CA SER A 21 -23.62 -3.64 -2.48
C SER A 21 -23.99 -3.69 -3.97
N ALA A 22 -23.24 -2.96 -4.79
CA ALA A 22 -23.45 -2.96 -6.24
C ALA A 22 -23.14 -4.34 -6.86
N GLU A 23 -22.07 -5.00 -6.40
CA GLU A 23 -21.71 -6.37 -6.80
C GLU A 23 -22.83 -7.35 -6.47
N ALA A 24 -23.31 -7.33 -5.22
CA ALA A 24 -24.39 -8.20 -4.76
C ALA A 24 -25.67 -8.00 -5.59
N ASN A 25 -26.04 -6.76 -5.85
CA ASN A 25 -27.22 -6.41 -6.65
C ASN A 25 -27.08 -6.80 -8.13
N ALA A 26 -25.88 -6.74 -8.67
CA ALA A 26 -25.60 -7.11 -10.05
C ALA A 26 -25.57 -8.64 -10.25
N GLY A 27 -25.42 -9.42 -9.19
CA GLY A 27 -25.26 -10.88 -9.23
C GLY A 27 -24.05 -11.34 -10.05
N ARG A 28 -23.01 -10.51 -10.11
CA ARG A 28 -21.79 -10.78 -10.87
C ARG A 28 -20.57 -10.38 -10.06
N PRO A 29 -19.56 -11.27 -9.91
CA PRO A 29 -18.40 -10.99 -9.10
C PRO A 29 -17.55 -9.87 -9.71
N VAL A 30 -16.96 -9.07 -8.83
CA VAL A 30 -15.88 -8.13 -9.14
C VAL A 30 -14.55 -8.83 -8.86
N LEU A 31 -13.69 -8.91 -9.86
CA LEU A 31 -12.36 -9.47 -9.68
C LEU A 31 -11.40 -8.41 -9.16
N MET A 32 -10.85 -8.64 -7.97
CA MET A 32 -9.85 -7.75 -7.37
C MET A 32 -8.43 -8.09 -7.82
N GLY A 33 -7.66 -7.07 -8.19
CA GLY A 33 -6.30 -7.17 -8.72
C GLY A 33 -5.21 -7.40 -7.67
N PHE A 34 -5.37 -8.37 -6.77
CA PHE A 34 -4.34 -8.72 -5.80
C PHE A 34 -3.25 -9.59 -6.43
N THR A 35 -2.20 -8.95 -6.95
CA THR A 35 -1.12 -9.59 -7.71
C THR A 35 -0.41 -10.71 -6.96
N ARG A 36 -0.29 -10.63 -5.63
CA ARG A 36 0.35 -11.67 -4.82
C ARG A 36 -0.30 -13.03 -4.91
N ARG A 37 -1.57 -13.10 -5.26
CA ARG A 37 -2.29 -14.35 -5.51
C ARG A 37 -1.79 -15.11 -6.73
N TYR A 38 -0.95 -14.47 -7.56
CA TYR A 38 -0.32 -15.04 -8.76
C TYR A 38 1.20 -15.21 -8.62
N GLU A 39 1.76 -14.87 -7.46
CA GLU A 39 3.19 -14.98 -7.20
C GLU A 39 3.51 -16.33 -6.52
N ALA A 40 4.39 -17.11 -7.11
CA ALA A 40 4.71 -18.47 -6.65
C ALA A 40 5.09 -18.58 -5.16
N PRO A 41 5.88 -17.66 -4.56
CA PRO A 41 6.21 -17.76 -3.12
C PRO A 41 4.98 -17.65 -2.21
N TRP A 42 4.02 -16.78 -2.56
CA TRP A 42 2.81 -16.61 -1.76
C TRP A 42 1.85 -17.79 -1.91
N ILE A 43 1.71 -18.30 -3.14
CA ILE A 43 0.93 -19.52 -3.39
C ILE A 43 1.50 -20.67 -2.57
N ALA A 44 2.82 -20.91 -2.63
CA ALA A 44 3.46 -21.96 -1.86
C ALA A 44 3.27 -21.82 -0.34
N ALA A 45 3.34 -20.59 0.19
CA ALA A 45 3.12 -20.35 1.61
C ALA A 45 1.67 -20.67 2.03
N VAL A 46 0.69 -20.29 1.22
CA VAL A 46 -0.73 -20.56 1.47
C VAL A 46 -1.02 -22.06 1.33
N ASP A 47 -0.51 -22.72 0.30
CA ASP A 47 -0.67 -24.15 0.10
C ASP A 47 -0.09 -24.94 1.29
N MET A 48 1.08 -24.53 1.79
CA MET A 48 1.68 -25.14 2.97
C MET A 48 0.80 -24.96 4.22
N ALA A 49 0.25 -23.75 4.41
CA ALA A 49 -0.64 -23.46 5.54
C ALA A 49 -1.92 -24.30 5.50
N HIS A 50 -2.45 -24.58 4.30
CA HIS A 50 -3.70 -25.33 4.13
C HIS A 50 -3.52 -26.83 3.96
N SER A 51 -2.31 -27.31 3.65
CA SER A 51 -2.03 -28.75 3.40
C SER A 51 -2.07 -29.62 4.64
N GLY A 52 -2.06 -29.03 5.84
CA GLY A 52 -1.91 -29.75 7.09
C GLY A 52 -0.48 -30.23 7.43
N GLN A 53 0.49 -30.03 6.53
CA GLN A 53 1.89 -30.46 6.75
C GLN A 53 2.55 -29.79 7.96
N ILE A 54 2.17 -28.56 8.26
CA ILE A 54 2.67 -27.81 9.42
C ILE A 54 1.66 -27.75 10.56
N GLY A 55 0.61 -28.60 10.50
CA GLY A 55 -0.53 -28.51 11.40
C GLY A 55 -1.41 -27.29 11.12
N ASN A 56 -2.27 -26.94 12.08
CA ASN A 56 -3.14 -25.77 11.95
C ASN A 56 -2.40 -24.50 12.38
N PRO A 57 -2.16 -23.52 11.51
CA PRO A 57 -1.56 -22.25 11.88
C PRO A 57 -2.35 -21.55 12.98
N GLN A 58 -1.68 -21.12 14.04
CA GLN A 58 -2.29 -20.40 15.15
C GLN A 58 -2.01 -18.90 15.07
N MET A 59 -0.83 -18.56 14.56
CA MET A 59 -0.40 -17.18 14.41
C MET A 59 0.33 -17.00 13.07
N VAL A 60 0.11 -15.83 12.46
CA VAL A 60 0.84 -15.39 11.26
C VAL A 60 1.37 -13.99 11.50
N LEU A 61 2.67 -13.79 11.31
CA LEU A 61 3.30 -12.48 11.32
C LEU A 61 3.77 -12.13 9.91
N LEU A 62 3.24 -11.04 9.38
CA LEU A 62 3.74 -10.43 8.15
C LEU A 62 4.47 -9.13 8.51
N ARG A 63 5.74 -9.04 8.12
CA ARG A 63 6.55 -7.85 8.29
C ARG A 63 6.76 -7.16 6.94
N SER A 64 6.38 -5.88 6.86
CA SER A 64 6.59 -5.03 5.71
C SER A 64 7.27 -3.74 6.15
N VAL A 65 8.59 -3.76 6.19
CA VAL A 65 9.43 -2.60 6.50
C VAL A 65 10.19 -2.25 5.22
N ILE A 66 9.81 -1.17 4.58
CA ILE A 66 10.22 -0.84 3.22
C ILE A 66 10.59 0.64 3.11
N PRO A 67 11.58 1.00 2.30
CA PRO A 67 11.99 2.39 2.10
C PRO A 67 11.07 3.11 1.09
N TYR A 68 9.77 3.12 1.33
CA TYR A 68 8.78 3.70 0.40
C TYR A 68 8.50 5.18 0.68
N THR A 69 9.54 6.00 0.71
CA THR A 69 9.40 7.46 0.89
C THR A 69 8.52 8.14 -0.16
N ARG A 70 8.30 7.50 -1.30
CA ARG A 70 7.40 8.00 -2.34
C ARG A 70 5.97 8.21 -1.85
N TYR A 71 5.53 7.50 -0.81
CA TYR A 71 4.23 7.74 -0.20
C TYR A 71 4.13 9.10 0.49
N LEU A 72 5.25 9.74 0.75
CA LEU A 72 5.31 11.10 1.31
C LEU A 72 5.53 12.16 0.23
N GLN A 73 5.60 11.80 -1.04
CA GLN A 73 5.98 12.70 -2.12
C GLN A 73 4.82 12.97 -3.07
N LEU A 74 4.27 12.08 -3.74
CA LEU A 74 3.26 12.26 -4.78
C LEU A 74 1.84 12.40 -4.18
N TRP A 75 0.83 12.20 -4.97
CA TRP A 75 -0.57 12.17 -4.55
C TRP A 75 -0.85 11.18 -3.41
N HIS A 76 0.01 10.18 -3.24
CA HIS A 76 -0.07 9.23 -2.14
C HIS A 76 0.09 9.87 -0.75
N ARG A 77 0.68 11.06 -0.66
CA ARG A 77 0.90 11.80 0.59
C ARG A 77 -0.38 12.34 1.20
N GLU A 78 -1.45 12.39 0.43
CA GLU A 78 -2.74 12.91 0.82
C GLU A 78 -3.70 11.76 1.15
N GLN A 79 -4.12 11.68 2.41
CA GLN A 79 -5.02 10.63 2.90
C GLN A 79 -6.32 10.59 2.09
N ALA A 80 -6.87 11.74 1.76
CA ALA A 80 -8.11 11.85 1.01
C ALA A 80 -8.03 11.29 -0.41
N LEU A 81 -6.83 11.28 -1.01
CA LEU A 81 -6.63 10.78 -2.37
C LEU A 81 -6.23 9.31 -2.43
N SER A 82 -5.44 8.86 -1.47
CA SER A 82 -4.81 7.53 -1.51
C SER A 82 -5.30 6.56 -0.43
N GLY A 83 -5.88 7.07 0.65
CA GLY A 83 -6.09 6.32 1.88
C GLY A 83 -4.79 6.02 2.63
N GLY A 84 -3.66 6.61 2.19
CA GLY A 84 -2.33 6.44 2.78
C GLY A 84 -1.63 5.14 2.41
N ALA A 85 -0.41 5.02 2.87
CA ALA A 85 0.45 3.88 2.59
C ALA A 85 -0.12 2.55 3.13
N LEU A 86 -0.82 2.60 4.26
CA LEU A 86 -1.44 1.41 4.86
C LEU A 86 -2.62 0.91 4.00
N ASN A 87 -3.42 1.80 3.42
CA ASN A 87 -4.47 1.40 2.50
C ASN A 87 -3.90 0.87 1.18
N ASP A 88 -3.02 1.63 0.54
CA ASP A 88 -2.47 1.26 -0.77
C ASP A 88 -1.59 0.00 -0.71
N LYS A 89 -0.60 -0.03 0.19
CA LYS A 89 0.33 -1.16 0.31
C LYS A 89 -0.16 -2.22 1.28
N GLY A 90 -0.80 -1.82 2.37
CA GLY A 90 -1.33 -2.74 3.37
C GLY A 90 -2.44 -3.62 2.83
N SER A 91 -3.24 -3.15 1.86
CA SER A 91 -4.28 -3.98 1.21
C SER A 91 -3.75 -5.30 0.67
N HIS A 92 -2.58 -5.31 0.03
CA HIS A 92 -1.92 -6.55 -0.41
C HIS A 92 -1.55 -7.47 0.76
N HIS A 93 -1.15 -6.90 1.89
CA HIS A 93 -0.74 -7.68 3.05
C HIS A 93 -1.94 -8.28 3.76
N PHE A 94 -3.01 -7.51 3.91
CA PHE A 94 -4.26 -8.02 4.50
C PHE A 94 -4.90 -9.09 3.63
N ASP A 95 -4.83 -8.96 2.31
CA ASP A 95 -5.29 -10.01 1.40
C ASP A 95 -4.53 -11.33 1.63
N VAL A 96 -3.21 -11.29 1.73
CA VAL A 96 -2.38 -12.48 2.01
C VAL A 96 -2.67 -13.06 3.40
N LEU A 97 -2.82 -12.23 4.43
CA LEU A 97 -3.13 -12.68 5.78
C LEU A 97 -4.50 -13.39 5.83
N ASN A 98 -5.51 -12.81 5.19
CA ASN A 98 -6.82 -13.41 5.07
C ASN A 98 -6.80 -14.69 4.25
N TRP A 99 -5.99 -14.75 3.21
CA TRP A 99 -5.82 -15.92 2.37
C TRP A 99 -5.16 -17.07 3.14
N ILE A 100 -4.10 -16.79 3.92
CA ILE A 100 -3.48 -17.79 4.81
C ILE A 100 -4.47 -18.25 5.89
N ALA A 101 -5.23 -17.33 6.47
CA ALA A 101 -6.21 -17.66 7.51
C ALA A 101 -7.34 -18.56 6.99
N GLY A 102 -7.75 -18.40 5.72
CA GLY A 102 -8.87 -19.13 5.12
C GLY A 102 -10.19 -18.97 5.87
N SER A 103 -10.34 -17.88 6.63
CA SER A 103 -11.46 -17.62 7.55
C SER A 103 -11.73 -16.13 7.64
N PRO A 104 -12.98 -15.70 7.84
CA PRO A 104 -13.33 -14.29 8.00
C PRO A 104 -12.64 -13.63 9.19
N ALA A 105 -12.26 -12.37 9.02
CA ALA A 105 -11.80 -11.52 10.11
C ALA A 105 -12.98 -11.10 10.98
N VAL A 106 -12.86 -11.25 12.32
CA VAL A 106 -13.94 -10.90 13.28
C VAL A 106 -13.54 -9.77 14.21
N ARG A 107 -12.24 -9.48 14.34
CA ARG A 107 -11.76 -8.37 15.15
C ARG A 107 -10.47 -7.81 14.56
N VAL A 108 -10.37 -6.48 14.56
CA VAL A 108 -9.16 -5.76 14.19
C VAL A 108 -8.79 -4.80 15.31
N SER A 109 -7.49 -4.74 15.63
CA SER A 109 -6.90 -3.72 16.49
C SER A 109 -5.67 -3.16 15.80
N ALA A 110 -5.54 -1.85 15.77
CA ALA A 110 -4.44 -1.17 15.10
C ALA A 110 -3.87 -0.06 15.97
N GLN A 111 -2.57 0.10 15.90
CA GLN A 111 -1.83 1.25 16.43
C GLN A 111 -0.87 1.71 15.35
N GLY A 112 -0.85 2.99 15.07
CA GLY A 112 -0.02 3.57 14.04
C GLY A 112 0.03 5.08 14.15
N GLY A 113 0.66 5.71 13.20
CA GLY A 113 0.77 7.16 13.16
C GLY A 113 1.95 7.63 12.33
N ARG A 114 2.34 8.86 12.58
CA ARG A 114 3.50 9.49 11.97
C ARG A 114 4.70 9.40 12.91
N SER A 115 5.78 8.81 12.42
CA SER A 115 7.04 8.74 13.17
C SER A 115 7.75 10.09 13.23
N GLY A 116 8.72 10.22 14.15
CA GLY A 116 9.61 11.39 14.20
C GLY A 116 10.58 11.49 13.01
N ILE A 117 10.64 10.48 12.14
CA ILE A 117 11.60 10.42 11.02
C ILE A 117 11.23 11.42 9.93
N PHE A 118 9.96 11.53 9.58
CA PHE A 118 9.46 12.40 8.52
C PHE A 118 8.54 13.51 9.03
N MET A 119 8.86 14.06 10.19
CA MET A 119 8.09 15.19 10.73
C MET A 119 8.13 16.37 9.76
N PRO A 120 6.97 17.00 9.51
CA PRO A 120 6.90 18.18 8.67
C PRO A 120 7.82 19.29 9.17
N ASP A 121 8.61 19.85 8.28
CA ASP A 121 9.47 20.99 8.54
C ASP A 121 8.94 22.19 7.73
N PRO A 122 8.36 23.22 8.39
CA PRO A 122 7.83 24.40 7.70
C PRO A 122 8.90 25.18 6.91
N THR A 123 10.18 24.96 7.20
CA THR A 123 11.31 25.61 6.51
C THR A 123 11.86 24.77 5.37
N ALA A 124 11.36 23.55 5.19
CA ALA A 124 11.79 22.70 4.09
C ALA A 124 11.21 23.22 2.76
N PRO A 125 12.05 23.37 1.73
CA PRO A 125 11.54 23.64 0.39
C PRO A 125 10.54 22.58 -0.05
N ALA A 126 9.59 22.96 -0.88
CA ALA A 126 8.59 22.03 -1.40
C ALA A 126 9.23 20.92 -2.24
N ARG A 127 10.39 21.18 -2.84
CA ARG A 127 11.06 20.29 -3.78
C ARG A 127 12.53 20.11 -3.48
N CYS A 128 13.06 18.95 -3.82
CA CYS A 128 14.49 18.64 -3.64
C CYS A 128 15.39 19.47 -4.55
N CYS A 129 14.93 19.88 -5.74
CA CYS A 129 15.70 20.73 -6.64
C CYS A 129 15.96 22.14 -6.04
N ASP A 130 15.06 22.62 -5.20
CA ASP A 130 15.17 23.94 -4.56
C ASP A 130 15.88 23.87 -3.20
N CYS A 131 16.38 22.70 -2.82
CA CYS A 131 16.96 22.42 -1.51
C CYS A 131 18.47 22.30 -1.58
N SER A 132 19.19 23.04 -0.73
CA SER A 132 20.64 22.94 -0.58
C SER A 132 21.11 22.03 0.57
N ARG A 133 20.17 21.46 1.34
CA ARG A 133 20.50 20.63 2.52
C ARG A 133 21.13 19.31 2.09
N ASP A 134 22.07 18.81 2.88
CA ASP A 134 22.49 17.42 2.78
C ASP A 134 21.35 16.53 3.34
N CYS A 135 20.87 15.60 2.52
CA CYS A 135 19.68 14.81 2.85
C CYS A 135 19.76 13.43 2.19
N SER A 136 19.70 12.39 3.01
CA SER A 136 19.70 10.99 2.56
C SER A 136 18.48 10.62 1.69
N TYR A 137 17.41 11.39 1.78
CA TYR A 137 16.17 11.17 1.02
C TYR A 137 16.06 12.08 -0.21
N ARG A 138 17.15 12.79 -0.55
CA ARG A 138 17.17 13.69 -1.71
C ARG A 138 16.87 12.92 -2.98
N ARG A 139 15.91 13.42 -3.74
CA ARG A 139 15.59 12.93 -5.08
C ARG A 139 16.04 13.95 -6.11
N HIS A 140 16.69 13.48 -7.15
CA HIS A 140 16.87 14.27 -8.36
C HIS A 140 15.58 14.18 -9.17
N GLU A 141 15.17 15.29 -9.78
CA GLU A 141 14.07 15.29 -10.73
C GLU A 141 14.49 14.42 -11.92
N THR A 142 14.14 13.18 -11.89
CA THR A 142 14.11 12.36 -13.10
C THR A 142 12.69 12.48 -13.64
N LEU A 143 12.57 12.99 -14.85
CA LEU A 143 11.35 12.82 -15.63
C LEU A 143 11.04 11.33 -15.61
N ILE A 144 10.06 10.99 -14.88
CA ILE A 144 9.51 9.69 -14.53
C ILE A 144 10.13 8.55 -15.34
N ASP A 145 11.17 7.98 -14.82
CA ASP A 145 11.60 6.65 -15.26
C ASP A 145 10.89 5.60 -14.40
N ARG A 146 9.54 5.66 -14.40
CA ARG A 146 8.71 4.61 -13.80
C ARG A 146 8.88 3.27 -14.53
N PHE A 147 9.54 3.30 -15.67
CA PHE A 147 9.65 2.17 -16.58
C PHE A 147 11.09 1.95 -17.08
N GLU A 148 12.10 2.15 -16.24
CA GLU A 148 13.45 1.69 -16.57
C GLU A 148 13.37 0.23 -17.01
N GLY A 149 13.69 -0.03 -18.25
CA GLY A 149 13.68 -1.37 -18.84
C GLY A 149 12.37 -1.82 -19.52
N VAL A 150 11.32 -1.03 -19.50
CA VAL A 150 10.11 -1.31 -20.29
C VAL A 150 10.08 -0.42 -21.52
N ALA A 151 9.92 -1.04 -22.69
CA ALA A 151 9.74 -0.28 -23.93
C ALA A 151 8.57 0.71 -23.76
N ARG A 152 8.84 2.00 -23.95
CA ARG A 152 7.80 3.03 -23.90
C ARG A 152 6.71 2.66 -24.91
N VAL A 153 5.50 2.49 -24.42
CA VAL A 153 4.35 2.31 -25.30
C VAL A 153 4.10 3.66 -25.98
N PRO A 154 4.16 3.74 -27.31
CA PRO A 154 3.87 4.98 -28.03
C PRO A 154 2.38 5.28 -27.80
N ASN A 155 2.05 6.22 -27.02
CA ASN A 155 0.73 6.75 -26.68
C ASN A 155 0.43 6.77 -25.18
N ASP A 156 1.43 7.08 -24.41
CA ASP A 156 1.28 7.31 -22.96
C ASP A 156 0.57 8.64 -22.68
N SER A 157 -0.52 8.92 -23.39
CA SER A 157 -1.32 10.13 -23.19
C SER A 157 -1.88 10.27 -21.77
N TRP A 158 -2.06 9.16 -21.07
CA TRP A 158 -2.47 9.12 -19.67
C TRP A 158 -1.31 9.43 -18.70
N ILE A 159 -0.05 9.28 -19.13
CA ILE A 159 1.13 9.67 -18.36
C ILE A 159 1.43 11.16 -18.60
N ALA A 160 1.22 11.64 -19.82
CA ALA A 160 1.61 12.98 -20.22
C ALA A 160 0.80 14.10 -19.57
N ALA A 161 -0.46 13.87 -19.24
CA ALA A 161 -1.31 14.91 -18.65
C ALA A 161 -0.94 15.22 -17.19
N ASP A 162 -0.48 14.24 -16.43
CA ASP A 162 -0.22 14.37 -14.99
C ASP A 162 1.26 14.65 -14.69
N THR A 163 2.14 14.56 -15.68
CA THR A 163 3.59 14.68 -15.49
C THR A 163 4.04 16.08 -15.07
N VAL A 164 3.25 17.10 -15.32
CA VAL A 164 3.61 18.48 -14.98
C VAL A 164 3.39 18.78 -13.48
N THR A 165 2.47 18.09 -12.84
CA THR A 165 2.12 18.32 -11.44
C THR A 165 2.69 17.27 -10.49
N ASP A 166 2.97 16.07 -10.99
CA ASP A 166 3.36 14.92 -10.17
C ASP A 166 4.87 14.67 -10.23
N ARG A 167 5.63 15.58 -9.65
CA ARG A 167 7.08 15.50 -9.62
C ARG A 167 7.58 14.61 -8.49
N ASN A 168 8.44 13.66 -8.82
CA ASN A 168 9.01 12.71 -7.87
C ASN A 168 10.01 13.30 -6.87
N ASP A 169 10.36 14.58 -7.00
CA ASP A 169 11.27 15.31 -6.14
C ASP A 169 10.58 16.15 -5.06
N THR A 170 9.29 15.94 -4.81
CA THR A 170 8.60 16.54 -3.66
C THR A 170 9.35 16.18 -2.37
N CYS A 171 9.61 17.19 -1.54
CA CYS A 171 10.35 16.97 -0.29
C CYS A 171 9.51 16.15 0.70
N VAL A 172 10.09 15.09 1.25
CA VAL A 172 9.43 14.22 2.25
C VAL A 172 9.11 14.94 3.56
N TYR A 173 9.80 16.04 3.82
CA TYR A 173 9.60 16.89 5.00
C TYR A 173 8.68 18.08 4.73
N SER A 174 8.29 18.32 3.48
CA SER A 174 7.41 19.46 3.18
C SER A 174 6.04 19.27 3.84
N PRO A 175 5.43 20.36 4.37
CA PRO A 175 4.09 20.30 4.94
C PRO A 175 3.05 19.75 3.94
N GLY A 176 1.95 19.19 4.47
CA GLY A 176 0.82 18.73 3.67
C GLY A 176 0.75 17.23 3.43
N ALA A 177 1.74 16.42 3.88
CA ALA A 177 1.55 14.98 3.98
C ALA A 177 0.80 14.67 5.27
N ASP A 178 -0.34 14.01 5.20
CA ASP A 178 -1.23 13.70 6.32
C ASP A 178 -1.44 12.19 6.56
N ILE A 179 -0.65 11.36 5.86
CA ILE A 179 -0.72 9.91 5.98
C ILE A 179 0.12 9.38 7.13
N ASP A 180 -0.27 8.23 7.67
CA ASP A 180 0.54 7.46 8.61
C ASP A 180 1.71 6.78 7.88
N ASP A 181 2.86 6.68 8.54
CA ASP A 181 4.07 6.06 7.99
C ASP A 181 4.41 4.71 8.64
N HIS A 182 3.70 4.32 9.70
CA HIS A 182 3.85 3.01 10.32
C HIS A 182 2.57 2.57 11.01
N ALA A 183 2.41 1.26 11.14
CA ALA A 183 1.34 0.64 11.91
C ALA A 183 1.71 -0.77 12.38
N VAL A 184 1.14 -1.15 13.52
CA VAL A 184 1.01 -2.56 13.93
C VAL A 184 -0.47 -2.88 13.97
N VAL A 185 -0.86 -3.91 13.23
CA VAL A 185 -2.25 -4.32 13.12
C VAL A 185 -2.37 -5.79 13.51
N THR A 186 -3.30 -6.11 14.40
CA THR A 186 -3.68 -7.48 14.73
C THR A 186 -5.08 -7.76 14.24
N VAL A 187 -5.26 -8.92 13.61
CA VAL A 187 -6.53 -9.40 13.10
C VAL A 187 -6.81 -10.75 13.73
N THR A 188 -7.97 -10.89 14.37
CA THR A 188 -8.46 -12.19 14.84
C THR A 188 -9.46 -12.73 13.83
N HIS A 189 -9.28 -13.96 13.40
CA HIS A 189 -10.16 -14.64 12.48
C HIS A 189 -11.16 -15.55 13.22
N GLU A 190 -12.26 -15.89 12.59
CA GLU A 190 -13.32 -16.71 13.18
C GLU A 190 -12.82 -18.10 13.63
N ASN A 191 -11.88 -18.68 12.88
CA ASN A 191 -11.23 -19.95 13.25
C ASN A 191 -10.21 -19.86 14.39
N GLY A 192 -10.05 -18.68 15.01
CA GLY A 192 -9.14 -18.43 16.13
C GLY A 192 -7.72 -18.03 15.71
N LEU A 193 -7.36 -18.06 14.44
CA LEU A 193 -6.05 -17.62 13.97
C LEU A 193 -5.87 -16.14 14.25
N ILE A 194 -4.71 -15.76 14.76
CA ILE A 194 -4.30 -14.37 14.96
C ILE A 194 -3.27 -13.98 13.90
N ALA A 195 -3.60 -13.03 13.06
CA ALA A 195 -2.66 -12.44 12.11
C ALA A 195 -2.15 -11.10 12.62
N CYS A 196 -0.87 -10.81 12.37
CA CYS A 196 -0.24 -9.54 12.72
C CYS A 196 0.47 -8.96 11.51
N LEU A 197 0.20 -7.71 11.20
CA LEU A 197 0.96 -6.92 10.24
C LEU A 197 1.82 -5.92 10.99
N PHE A 198 3.14 -6.00 10.80
CA PHE A 198 4.08 -4.97 11.18
C PHE A 198 4.46 -4.18 9.93
N PHE A 199 4.06 -2.92 9.85
CA PHE A 199 4.17 -2.09 8.67
C PHE A 199 4.94 -0.80 8.95
N ALA A 200 5.91 -0.47 8.09
CA ALA A 200 6.58 0.83 8.09
C ALA A 200 7.12 1.17 6.70
N ILE A 201 7.06 2.45 6.31
CA ILE A 201 7.59 2.94 5.02
C ILE A 201 8.97 3.59 5.12
N PHE A 202 9.57 3.55 6.30
CA PHE A 202 10.90 4.11 6.60
C PHE A 202 11.95 3.02 6.88
N GLY A 203 11.85 1.88 6.20
CA GLY A 203 12.85 0.83 6.31
C GLY A 203 14.25 1.31 5.89
N PRO A 204 15.31 0.60 6.29
CA PRO A 204 16.64 0.92 5.84
C PRO A 204 16.72 0.79 4.32
N PHE A 205 17.42 1.73 3.69
CA PHE A 205 17.81 1.56 2.30
C PHE A 205 18.85 0.43 2.26
N ALA A 206 18.63 -0.58 1.41
CA ALA A 206 19.58 -1.63 1.16
C ALA A 206 20.71 -1.13 0.24
#